data_bc52c4e3b741f9d17bf610f07232410d
#
_entry.id   bc52c4e3b741f9d17bf610f07232410d
#
_cell.length_a   1.000
_cell.length_b   1.000
_cell.length_c   1.000
_cell.angle_alpha   90.00
_cell.angle_beta   90.00
_cell.angle_gamma   90.00
#
_symmetry.space_group_name_H-M   'P 1'
#
loop_
_entity.id
_entity.type
_entity.pdbx_description
1 polymer ?
#
loop_
_entity_poly.entity_id
_entity_poly.type
_entity_poly.pdbx_seq_one_letter_code
_entity_poly.pdbx_strand_id
1 'polypeptide(L)'
;MGKLIKEWVKGILTEDIKKEVVVYAGRFQPFHKGHNATYEHLVKQFGRDNVWIGTSNKTDNIKSPFKFNEKKMIMTKMFGIPSSKIVQIKNPYAPKEIIGKFDSSKTAFVTVVGEKDRYRLKGKYFEPYHPDRIEKGHDDKGYVYVAPAQS
;
A
#
# COMPACT_ATOMS: atom_id res chain seq x y z
N MET A 1 -5.70 -32.68 -0.01
CA MET A 1 -5.08 -32.04 -0.27
C MET A 1 -4.61 -31.31 -0.04
N GLY A 2 -4.57 -31.55 0.59
CA GLY A 2 -3.97 -30.54 0.54
C GLY A 2 -3.63 -30.34 0.46
N LYS A 3 -3.49 -30.27 0.64
CA LYS A 3 -3.12 -29.69 0.34
C LYS A 3 -2.55 -29.78 0.07
N LEU A 4 -2.69 -30.25 0.10
CA LEU A 4 -2.08 -30.35 -0.23
C LEU A 4 -1.39 -30.36 0.01
N ILE A 5 -1.13 -30.49 0.58
CA ILE A 5 -0.50 -30.32 0.79
C ILE A 5 0.32 -29.81 0.92
N LYS A 6 0.83 -29.55 1.16
CA LYS A 6 1.51 -28.75 1.03
C LYS A 6 2.20 -28.39 0.36
N GLU A 7 2.38 -28.37 -0.14
CA GLU A 7 2.75 -27.92 -0.95
C GLU A 7 2.44 -27.83 -1.46
N TRP A 8 2.94 -28.72 -1.41
CA TRP A 8 2.29 -28.03 -1.76
C TRP A 8 1.74 -27.45 -0.61
N VAL A 9 2.29 -27.57 0.34
CA VAL A 9 1.94 -26.93 1.56
C VAL A 9 1.87 -25.43 1.42
N LYS A 10 2.89 -24.85 0.82
CA LYS A 10 2.93 -23.44 0.54
C LYS A 10 1.74 -22.98 -0.30
N GLY A 11 1.39 -23.77 -1.30
CA GLY A 11 0.24 -23.47 -2.12
C GLY A 11 -1.06 -23.46 -1.31
N ILE A 12 -1.15 -24.33 -0.30
CA ILE A 12 -2.32 -24.37 0.55
C ILE A 12 -2.49 -23.09 1.35
N LEU A 13 -1.39 -22.60 1.92
CA LEU A 13 -1.43 -21.38 2.73
C LEU A 13 -1.83 -20.16 1.91
N THR A 14 -1.41 -20.08 0.66
CA THR A 14 -1.68 -18.92 -0.17
C THR A 14 -3.01 -19.00 -0.90
N GLU A 15 -3.71 -20.14 -0.84
CA GLU A 15 -5.01 -20.31 -1.48
C GLU A 15 -6.06 -19.35 -0.91
N ASP A 16 -5.96 -19.05 0.37
CA ASP A 16 -6.95 -18.22 1.02
C ASP A 16 -6.81 -16.73 0.64
N ILE A 17 -5.62 -16.32 0.25
CA ILE A 17 -5.38 -14.94 -0.15
C ILE A 17 -5.32 -14.87 -1.67
N LYS A 18 -6.26 -14.14 -2.23
CA LYS A 18 -6.42 -14.01 -3.69
C LYS A 18 -5.75 -12.77 -4.25
N LYS A 19 -5.47 -11.78 -3.41
CA LYS A 19 -4.97 -10.49 -3.87
C LYS A 19 -4.19 -9.78 -2.77
N GLU A 20 -3.16 -9.06 -3.17
CA GLU A 20 -2.47 -8.11 -2.30
C GLU A 20 -2.85 -6.70 -2.73
N VAL A 21 -3.19 -5.85 -1.78
CA VAL A 21 -3.43 -4.43 -2.03
C VAL A 21 -2.37 -3.65 -1.25
N VAL A 22 -1.46 -3.04 -2.00
CA VAL A 22 -0.33 -2.30 -1.43
C VAL A 22 -0.68 -0.82 -1.47
N VAL A 23 -0.68 -0.17 -0.32
CA VAL A 23 -1.04 1.24 -0.22
C VAL A 23 0.19 2.06 0.13
N TYR A 24 0.59 2.91 -0.78
CA TYR A 24 1.65 3.88 -0.58
C TYR A 24 0.98 5.20 -0.21
N ALA A 25 0.98 5.51 1.07
CA ALA A 25 0.32 6.69 1.59
C ALA A 25 1.32 7.76 1.98
N GLY A 26 0.96 9.02 1.78
CA GLY A 26 1.81 10.13 2.14
C GLY A 26 1.11 11.45 1.96
N ARG A 27 1.77 12.51 2.42
CA ARG A 27 1.26 13.87 2.26
C ARG A 27 1.41 14.35 0.82
N PHE A 28 2.53 13.99 0.19
CA PHE A 28 2.83 14.32 -1.23
C PHE A 28 2.60 15.80 -1.56
N GLN A 29 3.39 16.66 -0.93
CA GLN A 29 3.24 18.12 -1.01
C GLN A 29 4.46 18.83 -1.61
N PRO A 30 4.79 18.65 -2.89
CA PRO A 30 4.13 17.78 -3.86
C PRO A 30 4.75 16.39 -3.94
N PHE A 31 4.16 15.54 -4.74
CA PHE A 31 4.75 14.27 -5.15
C PHE A 31 5.96 14.60 -6.04
N HIS A 32 7.11 14.00 -5.76
CA HIS A 32 8.35 14.32 -6.47
C HIS A 32 9.12 13.06 -6.89
N LYS A 33 10.31 13.25 -7.46
CA LYS A 33 11.12 12.14 -7.99
C LYS A 33 11.40 11.06 -6.97
N GLY A 34 11.67 11.43 -5.72
CA GLY A 34 11.93 10.45 -4.66
C GLY A 34 10.71 9.58 -4.38
N HIS A 35 9.54 10.21 -4.33
CA HIS A 35 8.28 9.47 -4.17
C HIS A 35 8.05 8.54 -5.37
N ASN A 36 8.32 9.03 -6.57
CA ASN A 36 8.12 8.22 -7.75
C ASN A 36 9.09 7.04 -7.81
N ALA A 37 10.32 7.22 -7.35
CA ALA A 37 11.28 6.11 -7.28
C ALA A 37 10.78 5.03 -6.34
N THR A 38 10.23 5.41 -5.19
CA THR A 38 9.61 4.45 -4.27
C THR A 38 8.42 3.76 -4.93
N TYR A 39 7.56 4.54 -5.58
CA TYR A 39 6.39 3.98 -6.27
C TYR A 39 6.82 2.95 -7.33
N GLU A 40 7.83 3.26 -8.15
CA GLU A 40 8.30 2.33 -9.18
C GLU A 40 8.94 1.07 -8.57
N HIS A 41 9.61 1.22 -7.44
CA HIS A 41 10.11 0.07 -6.69
C HIS A 41 8.95 -0.85 -6.27
N LEU A 42 7.88 -0.27 -5.76
CA LEU A 42 6.69 -1.03 -5.34
C LEU A 42 6.04 -1.72 -6.53
N VAL A 43 5.97 -1.05 -7.66
CA VAL A 43 5.42 -1.63 -8.90
C VAL A 43 6.23 -2.86 -9.32
N LYS A 44 7.56 -2.78 -9.24
CA LYS A 44 8.43 -3.92 -9.55
C LYS A 44 8.23 -5.07 -8.57
N GLN A 45 8.04 -4.74 -7.31
CA GLN A 45 7.92 -5.75 -6.26
C GLN A 45 6.56 -6.42 -6.26
N PHE A 46 5.49 -5.67 -6.47
CA PHE A 46 4.12 -6.14 -6.26
C PHE A 46 3.25 -6.18 -7.51
N GLY A 47 3.69 -5.54 -8.59
CA GLY A 47 2.87 -5.38 -9.80
C GLY A 47 2.05 -4.10 -9.75
N ARG A 48 1.92 -3.44 -10.92
CA ARG A 48 1.25 -2.14 -11.01
C ARG A 48 -0.22 -2.18 -10.55
N ASP A 49 -0.92 -3.26 -10.87
CA ASP A 49 -2.33 -3.37 -10.48
C ASP A 49 -2.55 -3.48 -8.98
N ASN A 50 -1.53 -3.86 -8.24
CA ASN A 50 -1.63 -4.07 -6.81
C ASN A 50 -1.19 -2.85 -5.98
N VAL A 51 -0.63 -1.82 -6.64
CA VAL A 51 -0.10 -0.66 -5.94
C VAL A 51 -1.03 0.53 -6.09
N TRP A 52 -1.44 1.07 -4.94
CA TRP A 52 -2.33 2.22 -4.83
C TRP A 52 -1.62 3.35 -4.12
N ILE A 53 -1.96 4.57 -4.49
CA ILE A 53 -1.48 5.76 -3.77
C ILE A 53 -2.65 6.34 -3.01
N GLY A 54 -2.45 6.58 -1.71
CA GLY A 54 -3.45 7.20 -0.87
C GLY A 54 -2.93 8.51 -0.31
N THR A 55 -3.72 9.57 -0.39
CA THR A 55 -3.35 10.85 0.17
C THR A 55 -4.59 11.64 0.55
N SER A 56 -4.43 12.60 1.45
CA SER A 56 -5.56 13.37 1.96
C SER A 56 -5.84 14.61 1.11
N ASN A 57 -6.95 15.26 1.44
CA ASN A 57 -7.29 16.57 0.88
C ASN A 57 -7.00 17.70 1.89
N LYS A 58 -6.31 17.39 2.99
CA LYS A 58 -5.98 18.40 4.00
C LYS A 58 -4.94 19.37 3.46
N THR A 59 -5.16 20.65 3.72
CA THR A 59 -4.24 21.69 3.29
C THR A 59 -3.92 22.64 4.44
N ASP A 60 -2.74 23.24 4.38
CA ASP A 60 -2.42 24.43 5.13
C ASP A 60 -1.55 25.31 4.22
N ASN A 61 -1.46 26.59 4.55
CA ASN A 61 -0.83 27.57 3.66
C ASN A 61 0.69 27.46 3.59
N ILE A 62 1.31 26.75 4.50
CA ILE A 62 2.77 26.71 4.61
C ILE A 62 3.33 25.36 4.17
N LYS A 63 2.87 24.28 4.79
CA LYS A 63 3.48 22.95 4.60
C LYS A 63 2.71 22.06 3.64
N SER A 64 1.43 22.32 3.44
CA SER A 64 0.56 21.46 2.66
C SER A 64 -0.36 22.29 1.77
N PRO A 65 0.20 23.05 0.81
CA PRO A 65 -0.61 23.94 -0.03
C PRO A 65 -1.44 23.21 -1.07
N PHE A 66 -1.10 21.97 -1.43
CA PHE A 66 -1.76 21.27 -2.53
C PHE A 66 -2.96 20.46 -2.05
N LYS A 67 -4.09 20.66 -2.74
CA LYS A 67 -5.30 19.86 -2.55
C LYS A 67 -5.14 18.52 -3.23
N PHE A 68 -6.02 17.56 -2.90
CA PHE A 68 -5.97 16.23 -3.48
C PHE A 68 -5.94 16.25 -5.00
N ASN A 69 -6.83 17.03 -5.64
CA ASN A 69 -6.89 17.07 -7.10
C ASN A 69 -5.61 17.60 -7.73
N GLU A 70 -4.96 18.53 -7.07
CA GLU A 70 -3.68 19.09 -7.55
C GLU A 70 -2.58 18.05 -7.43
N LYS A 71 -2.53 17.34 -6.32
CA LYS A 71 -1.56 16.26 -6.13
C LYS A 71 -1.76 15.14 -7.16
N LYS A 72 -3.01 14.76 -7.39
CA LYS A 72 -3.35 13.74 -8.38
C LYS A 72 -2.94 14.17 -9.79
N MET A 73 -3.17 15.43 -10.13
CA MET A 73 -2.76 15.97 -11.43
C MET A 73 -1.25 15.86 -11.62
N ILE A 74 -0.47 16.22 -10.60
CA ILE A 74 0.99 16.10 -10.65
C ILE A 74 1.40 14.67 -10.88
N MET A 75 0.83 13.74 -10.11
CA MET A 75 1.14 12.32 -10.22
C MET A 75 0.83 11.76 -11.61
N THR A 76 -0.33 12.12 -12.16
CA THR A 76 -0.74 11.61 -13.47
C THR A 76 0.02 12.27 -14.61
N LYS A 77 0.12 13.60 -14.59
CA LYS A 77 0.69 14.36 -15.71
C LYS A 77 2.21 14.31 -15.75
N MET A 78 2.86 14.37 -14.59
CA MET A 78 4.32 14.42 -14.56
C MET A 78 4.95 13.04 -14.43
N PHE A 79 4.28 12.10 -13.81
CA PHE A 79 4.85 10.78 -13.50
C PHE A 79 4.12 9.62 -14.14
N GLY A 80 3.01 9.86 -14.82
CA GLY A 80 2.31 8.82 -15.55
C GLY A 80 1.62 7.78 -14.69
N ILE A 81 1.33 8.11 -13.43
CA ILE A 81 0.66 7.17 -12.53
C ILE A 81 -0.82 7.07 -12.91
N PRO A 82 -1.36 5.85 -13.02
CA PRO A 82 -2.76 5.68 -13.40
C PRO A 82 -3.71 6.38 -12.43
N SER A 83 -4.59 7.19 -12.97
CA SER A 83 -5.56 7.96 -12.18
C SER A 83 -6.42 7.07 -11.28
N SER A 84 -6.77 5.87 -11.75
CA SER A 84 -7.60 4.94 -11.01
C SER A 84 -6.93 4.37 -9.76
N LYS A 85 -5.61 4.52 -9.66
CA LYS A 85 -4.82 4.02 -8.51
C LYS A 85 -4.50 5.11 -7.49
N ILE A 86 -5.01 6.32 -7.68
CA ILE A 86 -4.78 7.45 -6.78
C ILE A 86 -6.09 7.76 -6.08
N VAL A 87 -6.13 7.60 -4.76
CA VAL A 87 -7.36 7.67 -3.99
C VAL A 87 -7.22 8.62 -2.80
N GLN A 88 -8.24 9.45 -2.60
CA GLN A 88 -8.30 10.31 -1.42
C GLN A 88 -8.68 9.48 -0.22
N ILE A 89 -7.85 9.53 0.82
CA ILE A 89 -8.07 8.74 2.04
C ILE A 89 -7.99 9.67 3.27
N LYS A 90 -8.66 9.25 4.33
CA LYS A 90 -8.65 9.97 5.60
C LYS A 90 -7.59 9.44 6.55
N ASN A 91 -7.45 8.12 6.62
CA ASN A 91 -6.53 7.48 7.56
C ASN A 91 -5.59 6.55 6.80
N PRO A 92 -4.29 6.87 6.73
CA PRO A 92 -3.34 6.04 6.00
C PRO A 92 -3.14 4.65 6.59
N TYR A 93 -3.46 4.47 7.87
CA TYR A 93 -3.30 3.18 8.54
C TYR A 93 -4.55 2.31 8.45
N ALA A 94 -5.66 2.88 7.99
CA ALA A 94 -6.90 2.16 7.74
C ALA A 94 -7.58 2.79 6.53
N PRO A 95 -6.99 2.63 5.33
CA PRO A 95 -7.50 3.30 4.12
C PRO A 95 -8.71 2.58 3.54
N LYS A 96 -9.83 2.74 4.21
CA LYS A 96 -11.10 2.09 3.84
C LYS A 96 -11.53 2.39 2.41
N GLU A 97 -11.19 3.58 1.94
CA GLU A 97 -11.52 4.03 0.59
C GLU A 97 -10.87 3.16 -0.48
N ILE A 98 -9.80 2.47 -0.12
CA ILE A 98 -9.09 1.55 -1.01
C ILE A 98 -9.43 0.10 -0.66
N ILE A 99 -9.06 -0.33 0.54
CA ILE A 99 -9.18 -1.74 0.93
C ILE A 99 -10.63 -2.19 1.08
N GLY A 100 -11.54 -1.27 1.36
CA GLY A 100 -12.96 -1.58 1.49
C GLY A 100 -13.63 -2.07 0.21
N LYS A 101 -12.97 -1.92 -0.93
CA LYS A 101 -13.48 -2.40 -2.22
C LYS A 101 -13.23 -3.89 -2.44
N PHE A 102 -12.47 -4.52 -1.58
CA PHE A 102 -12.00 -5.90 -1.76
C PHE A 102 -12.47 -6.79 -0.62
N ASP A 103 -12.57 -8.08 -0.90
CA ASP A 103 -12.97 -9.07 0.10
C ASP A 103 -11.98 -9.06 1.27
N SER A 104 -12.49 -8.74 2.45
CA SER A 104 -11.65 -8.55 3.64
C SER A 104 -10.94 -9.81 4.11
N SER A 105 -11.50 -10.98 3.80
CA SER A 105 -10.90 -12.25 4.21
C SER A 105 -9.91 -12.80 3.18
N LYS A 106 -9.99 -12.34 1.93
CA LYS A 106 -9.18 -12.88 0.83
C LYS A 106 -8.19 -11.87 0.26
N THR A 107 -8.17 -10.66 0.79
CA THR A 107 -7.30 -9.60 0.31
C THR A 107 -6.34 -9.19 1.41
N ALA A 108 -5.04 -9.32 1.16
CA ALA A 108 -4.02 -8.89 2.09
C ALA A 108 -3.75 -7.40 1.89
N PHE A 109 -3.77 -6.66 2.99
CA PHE A 109 -3.44 -5.24 2.99
C PHE A 109 -1.98 -5.07 3.37
N VAL A 110 -1.21 -4.40 2.51
CA VAL A 110 0.19 -4.09 2.75
C VAL A 110 0.33 -2.57 2.81
N THR A 111 0.76 -2.06 3.96
CA THR A 111 1.06 -0.64 4.10
C THR A 111 2.56 -0.42 3.95
N VAL A 112 2.92 0.64 3.25
CA VAL A 112 4.32 0.95 2.94
C VAL A 112 4.81 2.04 3.88
N VAL A 113 5.94 1.79 4.54
CA VAL A 113 6.57 2.79 5.41
C VAL A 113 8.03 2.95 5.00
N GLY A 114 8.62 4.11 5.33
CA GLY A 114 10.05 4.32 5.17
C GLY A 114 10.83 3.77 6.34
N GLU A 115 12.15 3.68 6.20
CA GLU A 115 13.03 3.18 7.26
C GLU A 115 12.82 3.89 8.60
N LYS A 116 12.61 5.20 8.56
CA LYS A 116 12.45 6.00 9.77
C LYS A 116 11.15 5.68 10.52
N ASP A 117 10.16 5.19 9.80
CA ASP A 117 8.83 4.97 10.35
C ASP A 117 8.52 3.50 10.62
N ARG A 118 9.51 2.62 10.44
CA ARG A 118 9.32 1.17 10.53
C ARG A 118 8.71 0.71 11.84
N TYR A 119 8.93 1.46 12.92
CA TYR A 119 8.44 1.08 14.25
C TYR A 119 7.16 1.80 14.67
N ARG A 120 6.59 2.60 13.79
CA ARG A 120 5.36 3.35 14.10
C ARG A 120 4.13 2.46 14.23
N LEU A 121 4.07 1.43 13.42
CA LEU A 121 2.91 0.54 13.38
C LEU A 121 3.12 -0.61 14.34
N LYS A 122 2.74 -0.39 15.58
CA LYS A 122 2.84 -1.38 16.64
C LYS A 122 1.44 -1.85 16.99
N GLY A 123 1.37 -3.02 17.63
CA GLY A 123 0.11 -3.58 18.06
C GLY A 123 -0.13 -4.91 17.38
N LYS A 124 -1.32 -5.46 17.61
CA LYS A 124 -1.63 -6.81 17.17
C LYS A 124 -2.04 -6.92 15.70
N TYR A 125 -2.53 -5.81 15.13
CA TYR A 125 -3.06 -5.86 13.76
C TYR A 125 -1.95 -5.95 12.73
N PHE A 126 -0.90 -5.13 12.86
CA PHE A 126 0.17 -5.07 11.87
C PHE A 126 1.31 -6.02 12.21
N GLU A 127 1.81 -6.69 11.19
CA GLU A 127 3.02 -7.50 11.31
C GLU A 127 3.92 -7.28 10.08
N PRO A 128 5.22 -7.61 10.18
CA PRO A 128 6.13 -7.40 9.05
C PRO A 128 5.71 -8.22 7.83
N TYR A 129 5.85 -7.62 6.66
CA TYR A 129 5.58 -8.29 5.40
C TYR A 129 6.68 -9.30 5.08
N HIS A 130 6.27 -10.53 4.80
CA HIS A 130 7.14 -11.58 4.27
C HIS A 130 6.43 -12.22 3.09
N PRO A 131 7.04 -12.27 1.90
CA PRO A 131 6.35 -12.80 0.73
C PRO A 131 5.87 -14.25 0.89
N ASP A 132 6.52 -15.02 1.76
CA ASP A 132 6.16 -16.41 2.00
C ASP A 132 5.11 -16.61 3.08
N ARG A 133 4.66 -15.54 3.73
CA ARG A 133 3.76 -15.62 4.88
C ARG A 133 2.57 -14.68 4.78
N ILE A 134 1.97 -14.59 3.62
CA ILE A 134 0.78 -13.78 3.42
C ILE A 134 -0.42 -14.69 3.55
N GLU A 135 -0.91 -14.82 4.78
CA GLU A 135 -1.92 -15.82 5.13
C GLU A 135 -3.26 -15.21 5.54
N LYS A 136 -3.29 -13.91 5.85
CA LYS A 136 -4.48 -13.28 6.43
C LYS A 136 -4.99 -12.14 5.58
N GLY A 137 -6.32 -12.02 5.50
CA GLY A 137 -6.96 -10.87 4.88
C GLY A 137 -6.96 -9.67 5.81
N HIS A 138 -7.38 -8.53 5.26
CA HIS A 138 -7.32 -7.27 6.02
C HIS A 138 -8.35 -7.20 7.15
N ASP A 139 -9.27 -8.17 7.24
CA ASP A 139 -10.16 -8.29 8.39
C ASP A 139 -9.41 -8.75 9.65
N ASP A 140 -8.24 -9.35 9.48
CA ASP A 140 -7.47 -9.92 10.59
C ASP A 140 -6.11 -9.23 10.79
N LYS A 141 -5.35 -9.04 9.70
CA LYS A 141 -3.99 -8.50 9.75
C LYS A 141 -3.72 -7.51 8.64
N GLY A 142 -2.87 -6.52 8.94
CA GLY A 142 -2.19 -5.72 7.95
C GLY A 142 -0.72 -6.04 7.95
N TYR A 143 -0.07 -5.89 6.81
CA TYR A 143 1.36 -6.19 6.67
C TYR A 143 2.13 -4.90 6.42
N VAL A 144 3.29 -4.78 7.04
CA VAL A 144 4.15 -3.59 6.92
C VAL A 144 5.33 -3.91 6.01
N TYR A 145 5.40 -3.23 4.89
CA TYR A 145 6.53 -3.31 3.98
C TYR A 145 7.39 -2.06 4.18
N VAL A 146 8.66 -2.27 4.52
CA VAL A 146 9.61 -1.16 4.68
C VAL A 146 10.29 -0.93 3.34
N ALA A 147 9.95 0.17 2.70
CA ALA A 147 10.54 0.50 1.39
C ALA A 147 11.96 0.97 1.58
N PRO A 148 12.91 0.47 0.74
CA PRO A 148 14.29 0.97 0.81
C PRO A 148 14.34 2.44 0.42
N ALA A 149 15.30 3.15 0.99
CA ALA A 149 15.50 4.56 0.66
C ALA A 149 15.83 4.72 -0.83
N GLN A 150 15.19 5.70 -1.46
CA GLN A 150 15.39 6.03 -2.87
C GLN A 150 15.98 7.43 -2.96
N SER A 151 17.03 7.58 -3.74
CA SER A 151 17.66 8.86 -3.93
C SER A 151 17.42 9.41 -5.33
#